data_e99294166029f6edd6ec34f0a5556016
#
_entry.id   e99294166029f6edd6ec34f0a5556016
#
_cell.length_a   1.000
_cell.length_b   1.000
_cell.length_c   1.000
_cell.angle_alpha   90.00
_cell.angle_beta   90.00
_cell.angle_gamma   90.00
#
_symmetry.space_group_name_H-M   'P 1'
#
loop_
_entity.id
_entity.type
_entity.pdbx_description
1 polymer ?
#
loop_
_entity_poly.entity_id
_entity_poly.type
_entity_poly.pdbx_seq_one_letter_code
_entity_poly.pdbx_strand_id
1 'polypeptide(L)'
;AALEKASPVPIAFENIEGGAHGYYHLEEKRIAIDKGMSELQTLKTAIHEIAHAKLHAIDKDAPAIEQADRPDRRTREVQAESVAYAVCQHYGLDTSDYSFGYVAGWSSGRELSELKASLETIRKAANELITDIDSHMAQLQQEREANQQAEQPQEQQTPDQTEAPSLAPTAEPVVTVLWSES
;
A
#
# COMPACT_ATOMS: atom_id res chain seq x y z
N ALA A 1 -1.10 -4.73 3.10
CA ALA A 1 0.16 -5.40 2.74
C ALA A 1 1.30 -4.40 2.53
N ALA A 2 1.32 -3.55 1.47
CA ALA A 2 2.43 -2.60 1.22
C ALA A 2 2.65 -1.63 2.38
N LEU A 3 1.58 -1.03 2.89
CA LEU A 3 1.63 -0.10 4.03
C LEU A 3 2.15 -0.77 5.32
N GLU A 4 1.79 -2.01 5.57
CA GLU A 4 2.32 -2.77 6.72
C GLU A 4 3.82 -3.03 6.59
N LYS A 5 4.30 -3.29 5.37
CA LYS A 5 5.74 -3.45 5.09
C LYS A 5 6.52 -2.13 5.22
N ALA A 6 5.89 -0.99 4.90
CA ALA A 6 6.48 0.35 5.03
C ALA A 6 6.44 0.87 6.48
N SER A 7 5.71 0.23 7.37
CA SER A 7 5.64 0.62 8.78
C SER A 7 6.93 0.24 9.52
N PRO A 8 7.50 1.15 10.34
CA PRO A 8 8.69 0.86 11.14
C PRO A 8 8.40 -0.09 12.31
N VAL A 9 7.13 -0.35 12.60
CA VAL A 9 6.65 -1.18 13.72
C VAL A 9 5.46 -2.05 13.28
N PRO A 10 5.18 -3.16 13.97
CA PRO A 10 4.01 -3.99 13.64
C PRO A 10 2.69 -3.24 13.75
N ILE A 11 1.76 -3.53 12.86
CA ILE A 11 0.38 -3.03 12.87
C ILE A 11 -0.56 -4.17 13.26
N ALA A 12 -1.39 -3.95 14.26
CA ALA A 12 -2.43 -4.89 14.69
C ALA A 12 -3.82 -4.25 14.55
N PHE A 13 -4.81 -5.06 14.20
CA PHE A 13 -6.20 -4.66 14.15
C PHE A 13 -6.92 -5.20 15.38
N GLU A 14 -7.51 -4.32 16.18
CA GLU A 14 -8.20 -4.70 17.42
C GLU A 14 -9.46 -3.85 17.63
N ASN A 15 -10.31 -4.24 18.56
CA ASN A 15 -11.46 -3.41 18.93
C ASN A 15 -10.98 -2.39 19.96
N ILE A 16 -11.03 -1.12 19.60
CA ILE A 16 -10.58 -0.01 20.45
C ILE A 16 -11.79 0.63 21.13
N GLU A 17 -11.83 0.57 22.45
CA GLU A 17 -12.88 1.24 23.22
C GLU A 17 -12.64 2.74 23.32
N GLY A 18 -13.71 3.53 23.51
CA GLY A 18 -13.61 4.97 23.74
C GLY A 18 -13.57 5.84 22.50
N GLY A 19 -13.79 5.27 21.29
CA GLY A 19 -13.94 6.02 20.04
C GLY A 19 -12.65 6.50 19.40
N ALA A 20 -11.48 6.04 19.87
CA ALA A 20 -10.22 6.24 19.17
C ALA A 20 -10.15 5.32 17.94
N HIS A 21 -9.67 5.83 16.82
CA HIS A 21 -9.52 5.08 15.57
C HIS A 21 -8.23 4.27 15.50
N GLY A 22 -7.22 4.69 16.23
CA GLY A 22 -5.92 4.03 16.32
C GLY A 22 -5.02 4.70 17.34
N TYR A 23 -3.89 4.09 17.60
CA TYR A 23 -2.83 4.67 18.42
C TYR A 23 -1.49 3.99 18.18
N TYR A 24 -0.42 4.76 18.36
CA TYR A 24 0.93 4.24 18.45
C TYR A 24 1.28 3.96 19.91
N HIS A 25 1.51 2.69 20.25
CA HIS A 25 1.90 2.28 21.61
C HIS A 25 3.41 2.43 21.80
N LEU A 26 3.81 3.44 22.56
CA LEU A 26 5.21 3.82 22.73
C LEU A 26 6.07 2.73 23.39
N GLU A 27 5.49 1.98 24.34
CA GLU A 27 6.23 0.95 25.10
C GLU A 27 6.36 -0.35 24.31
N GLU A 28 5.27 -0.80 23.72
CA GLU A 28 5.23 -2.03 22.93
C GLU A 28 5.79 -1.85 21.52
N LYS A 29 6.02 -0.61 21.10
CA LYS A 29 6.47 -0.23 19.75
C LYS A 29 5.63 -0.91 18.68
N ARG A 30 4.32 -0.74 18.77
CA ARG A 30 3.34 -1.25 17.82
C ARG A 30 2.25 -0.21 17.53
N ILE A 31 1.59 -0.36 16.41
CA ILE A 31 0.41 0.40 16.06
C ILE A 31 -0.82 -0.47 16.25
N ALA A 32 -1.87 0.07 16.85
CA ALA A 32 -3.19 -0.53 16.92
C ALA A 32 -4.17 0.28 16.08
N ILE A 33 -4.98 -0.40 15.27
CA ILE A 33 -6.00 0.20 14.41
C ILE A 33 -7.35 -0.44 14.76
N ASP A 34 -8.39 0.39 14.91
CA ASP A 34 -9.73 -0.10 15.20
C ASP A 34 -10.32 -0.88 14.03
N LYS A 35 -11.00 -2.00 14.40
CA LYS A 35 -11.69 -2.86 13.47
C LYS A 35 -13.00 -2.29 13.05
N GLY A 36 -13.55 -2.09 12.11
CA GLY A 36 -14.94 -1.65 11.83
C GLY A 36 -15.03 -0.28 11.19
N MET A 37 -13.89 0.35 10.95
CA MET A 37 -13.82 1.57 10.14
C MET A 37 -13.96 1.28 8.65
N SER A 38 -14.32 2.29 7.86
CA SER A 38 -14.23 2.22 6.40
C SER A 38 -12.79 2.00 5.96
N GLU A 39 -12.59 1.47 4.76
CA GLU A 39 -11.25 1.26 4.20
C GLU A 39 -10.44 2.56 4.14
N LEU A 40 -11.05 3.65 3.68
CA LEU A 40 -10.42 4.96 3.63
C LEU A 40 -9.98 5.46 5.02
N GLN A 41 -10.86 5.34 6.02
CA GLN A 41 -10.55 5.73 7.39
C GLN A 41 -9.44 4.85 7.98
N THR A 42 -9.46 3.56 7.72
CA THR A 42 -8.42 2.62 8.13
C THR A 42 -7.07 2.98 7.55
N LEU A 43 -6.99 3.26 6.25
CA LEU A 43 -5.75 3.67 5.57
C LEU A 43 -5.22 4.99 6.13
N LYS A 44 -6.08 6.01 6.24
CA LYS A 44 -5.70 7.31 6.81
C LYS A 44 -5.16 7.15 8.22
N THR A 45 -5.87 6.42 9.08
CA THR A 45 -5.46 6.19 10.47
C THR A 45 -4.12 5.44 10.54
N ALA A 46 -3.95 4.41 9.74
CA ALA A 46 -2.69 3.66 9.70
C ALA A 46 -1.50 4.56 9.28
N ILE A 47 -1.67 5.40 8.27
CA ILE A 47 -0.62 6.34 7.84
C ILE A 47 -0.33 7.38 8.94
N HIS A 48 -1.34 7.87 9.62
CA HIS A 48 -1.20 8.80 10.74
C HIS A 48 -0.37 8.18 11.89
N GLU A 49 -0.69 6.95 12.30
CA GLU A 49 0.05 6.25 13.35
C GLU A 49 1.48 5.87 12.91
N ILE A 50 1.69 5.54 11.64
CA ILE A 50 3.03 5.34 11.07
C ILE A 50 3.84 6.64 11.13
N ALA A 51 3.22 7.79 10.86
CA ALA A 51 3.90 9.08 11.00
C ALA A 51 4.30 9.35 12.45
N HIS A 52 3.45 9.02 13.44
CA HIS A 52 3.84 9.07 14.84
C HIS A 52 4.99 8.13 15.17
N ALA A 53 4.98 6.91 14.68
CA ALA A 53 6.06 5.95 14.89
C ALA A 53 7.39 6.40 14.25
N LYS A 54 7.34 7.02 13.07
CA LYS A 54 8.55 7.53 12.37
C LYS A 54 9.10 8.82 12.98
N LEU A 55 8.25 9.77 13.32
CA LEU A 55 8.65 11.13 13.73
C LEU A 55 8.71 11.33 15.24
N HIS A 56 7.91 10.61 16.00
CA HIS A 56 7.65 10.93 17.39
C HIS A 56 7.93 9.77 18.35
N ALA A 57 8.56 8.69 17.86
CA ALA A 57 9.01 7.60 18.72
C ALA A 57 9.90 8.15 19.84
N ILE A 58 9.73 7.61 21.05
CA ILE A 58 10.58 7.94 22.20
C ILE A 58 11.63 6.86 22.32
N ASP A 59 12.88 7.28 22.34
CA ASP A 59 13.91 6.47 22.98
C ASP A 59 13.93 6.84 24.47
N LYS A 60 13.51 5.88 25.31
CA LYS A 60 13.50 6.08 26.77
C LYS A 60 14.90 6.24 27.36
N ASP A 61 15.89 5.73 26.66
CA ASP A 61 17.29 5.78 27.02
C ASP A 61 18.00 7.02 26.45
N ALA A 62 17.30 7.84 25.64
CA ALA A 62 17.83 9.08 25.11
C ALA A 62 18.14 10.09 26.23
N PRO A 63 19.21 10.90 26.07
CA PRO A 63 19.54 11.96 27.02
C PRO A 63 18.37 12.90 27.24
N ALA A 64 18.24 13.42 28.47
CA ALA A 64 17.15 14.33 28.87
C ALA A 64 17.03 15.57 27.97
N ILE A 65 18.14 16.02 27.37
CA ILE A 65 18.17 17.15 26.44
C ILE A 65 17.45 16.85 25.12
N GLU A 66 17.57 15.63 24.61
CA GLU A 66 16.85 15.20 23.39
C GLU A 66 15.35 15.02 23.66
N GLN A 67 14.99 14.63 24.88
CA GLN A 67 13.60 14.55 25.30
C GLN A 67 12.96 15.93 25.46
N ALA A 68 13.75 16.96 25.88
CA ALA A 68 13.32 18.34 26.02
C ALA A 68 13.08 19.05 24.67
N ASP A 69 13.82 18.68 23.63
CA ASP A 69 13.70 19.26 22.28
C ASP A 69 12.53 18.69 21.45
N ARG A 70 11.74 17.80 22.03
CA ARG A 70 10.59 17.21 21.31
C ARG A 70 9.53 18.26 21.01
N PRO A 71 8.92 18.20 19.82
CA PRO A 71 7.78 19.04 19.53
C PRO A 71 6.65 18.83 20.53
N ASP A 72 5.90 19.89 20.87
CA ASP A 72 4.74 19.77 21.73
C ASP A 72 3.69 18.82 21.13
N ARG A 73 2.74 18.36 21.95
CA ARG A 73 1.71 17.41 21.50
C ARG A 73 0.96 17.90 20.27
N ARG A 74 0.60 19.19 20.26
CA ARG A 74 -0.18 19.78 19.15
C ARG A 74 0.61 19.79 17.84
N THR A 75 1.90 20.11 17.91
CA THR A 75 2.80 20.04 16.74
C THR A 75 2.93 18.62 16.21
N ARG A 76 3.08 17.62 17.10
CA ARG A 76 3.15 16.22 16.70
C ARG A 76 1.87 15.76 15.99
N GLU A 77 0.69 16.12 16.51
CA GLU A 77 -0.58 15.79 15.86
C GLU A 77 -0.68 16.43 14.47
N VAL A 78 -0.32 17.72 14.34
CA VAL A 78 -0.34 18.41 13.05
C VAL A 78 0.64 17.79 12.06
N GLN A 79 1.82 17.40 12.49
CA GLN A 79 2.81 16.74 11.64
C GLN A 79 2.28 15.39 11.15
N ALA A 80 1.76 14.54 12.04
CA ALA A 80 1.21 13.24 11.68
C ALA A 80 0.00 13.36 10.75
N GLU A 81 -0.92 14.26 11.05
CA GLU A 81 -2.10 14.51 10.22
C GLU A 81 -1.73 15.05 8.83
N SER A 82 -0.76 15.97 8.75
CA SER A 82 -0.29 16.52 7.48
C SER A 82 0.45 15.48 6.62
N VAL A 83 1.24 14.59 7.23
CA VAL A 83 1.86 13.46 6.53
C VAL A 83 0.77 12.53 6.01
N ALA A 84 -0.21 12.16 6.82
CA ALA A 84 -1.30 11.30 6.41
C ALA A 84 -2.08 11.91 5.25
N TYR A 85 -2.41 13.20 5.31
CA TYR A 85 -3.07 13.92 4.23
C TYR A 85 -2.24 13.89 2.93
N ALA A 86 -0.95 14.25 3.00
CA ALA A 86 -0.08 14.30 1.82
C ALA A 86 0.07 12.93 1.14
N VAL A 87 0.24 11.87 1.93
CA VAL A 87 0.34 10.48 1.41
C VAL A 87 -0.99 10.03 0.82
N CYS A 88 -2.11 10.26 1.49
CA CYS A 88 -3.44 9.93 0.96
C CYS A 88 -3.70 10.65 -0.36
N GLN A 89 -3.40 11.95 -0.45
CA GLN A 89 -3.57 12.74 -1.68
C GLN A 89 -2.69 12.22 -2.83
N HIS A 90 -1.46 11.79 -2.55
CA HIS A 90 -0.57 11.19 -3.55
C HIS A 90 -1.21 9.96 -4.22
N TYR A 91 -1.93 9.15 -3.46
CA TYR A 91 -2.67 7.97 -3.97
C TYR A 91 -4.10 8.28 -4.43
N GLY A 92 -4.48 9.55 -4.54
CA GLY A 92 -5.82 9.96 -4.99
C GLY A 92 -6.93 9.72 -3.96
N LEU A 93 -6.58 9.57 -2.69
CA LEU A 93 -7.52 9.38 -1.58
C LEU A 93 -7.82 10.74 -0.94
N ASP A 94 -9.05 11.24 -1.10
CA ASP A 94 -9.46 12.52 -0.50
C ASP A 94 -9.82 12.35 0.98
N THR A 95 -9.02 12.97 1.83
CA THR A 95 -9.19 13.02 3.29
C THR A 95 -9.31 14.45 3.81
N SER A 96 -9.61 15.41 2.96
CA SER A 96 -9.65 16.86 3.29
C SER A 96 -10.61 17.19 4.41
N ASP A 97 -11.76 16.55 4.49
CA ASP A 97 -12.78 16.76 5.52
C ASP A 97 -12.26 16.49 6.95
N TYR A 98 -11.21 15.70 7.08
CA TYR A 98 -10.65 15.29 8.36
C TYR A 98 -9.41 16.09 8.79
N SER A 99 -8.73 16.79 7.87
CA SER A 99 -7.37 17.29 8.10
C SER A 99 -7.26 18.79 8.36
N PHE A 100 -8.12 19.59 7.75
CA PHE A 100 -7.93 21.07 7.77
C PHE A 100 -8.17 21.75 9.11
N GLY A 101 -9.01 21.21 9.98
CA GLY A 101 -9.28 21.80 11.29
C GLY A 101 -8.07 21.88 12.21
N TYR A 102 -7.17 20.93 12.11
CA TYR A 102 -5.95 20.85 12.92
C TYR A 102 -4.91 21.90 12.50
N VAL A 103 -4.68 22.05 11.21
CA VAL A 103 -3.64 22.94 10.67
C VAL A 103 -3.96 24.41 10.91
N ALA A 104 -5.21 24.83 10.65
CA ALA A 104 -5.65 26.21 10.83
C ALA A 104 -5.48 26.71 12.28
N GLY A 105 -5.84 25.88 13.26
CA GLY A 105 -5.70 26.24 14.67
C GLY A 105 -4.26 26.20 15.19
N TRP A 106 -3.39 25.36 14.60
CA TRP A 106 -1.99 25.20 15.04
C TRP A 106 -1.10 26.35 14.58
N SER A 107 -1.27 26.84 13.34
CA SER A 107 -0.44 27.90 12.77
C SER A 107 -0.60 29.26 13.45
N SER A 108 -1.69 29.46 14.19
CA SER A 108 -1.97 30.72 14.87
C SER A 108 -1.00 30.98 16.02
N GLY A 109 -0.26 32.08 15.93
CA GLY A 109 0.67 32.53 16.98
C GLY A 109 2.04 31.84 17.02
N ARG A 110 2.41 31.07 16.00
CA ARG A 110 3.74 30.45 15.89
C ARG A 110 4.71 31.28 15.05
N GLU A 111 5.99 31.17 15.39
CA GLU A 111 7.04 31.81 14.63
C GLU A 111 7.20 31.17 13.24
N LEU A 112 7.55 31.98 12.24
CA LEU A 112 7.71 31.52 10.84
C LEU A 112 8.77 30.42 10.71
N SER A 113 9.82 30.46 11.53
CA SER A 113 10.89 29.46 11.58
C SER A 113 10.37 28.08 12.03
N GLU A 114 9.49 28.04 13.05
CA GLU A 114 8.87 26.80 13.52
C GLU A 114 7.95 26.21 12.45
N LEU A 115 7.16 27.05 11.76
CA LEU A 115 6.30 26.61 10.67
C LEU A 115 7.11 26.01 9.53
N LYS A 116 8.20 26.67 9.13
CA LYS A 116 9.10 26.16 8.06
C LYS A 116 9.75 24.83 8.46
N ALA A 117 10.25 24.71 9.69
CA ALA A 117 10.85 23.46 10.17
C ALA A 117 9.85 22.30 10.18
N SER A 118 8.62 22.55 10.63
CA SER A 118 7.56 21.55 10.61
C SER A 118 7.15 21.14 9.19
N LEU A 119 7.04 22.11 8.27
CA LEU A 119 6.73 21.81 6.85
C LEU A 119 7.84 20.97 6.20
N GLU A 120 9.10 21.23 6.48
CA GLU A 120 10.21 20.42 5.97
C GLU A 120 10.19 19.00 6.54
N THR A 121 9.91 18.85 7.83
CA THR A 121 9.73 17.54 8.48
C THR A 121 8.59 16.76 7.85
N ILE A 122 7.43 17.39 7.63
CA ILE A 122 6.25 16.79 7.01
C ILE A 122 6.60 16.34 5.58
N ARG A 123 7.19 17.23 4.78
CA ARG A 123 7.56 16.95 3.39
C ARG A 123 8.51 15.75 3.29
N LYS A 124 9.53 15.73 4.12
CA LYS A 124 10.52 14.64 4.15
C LYS A 124 9.86 13.32 4.52
N ALA A 125 9.11 13.29 5.62
CA ALA A 125 8.44 12.07 6.09
C ALA A 125 7.41 11.54 5.08
N ALA A 126 6.62 12.42 4.45
CA ALA A 126 5.67 12.02 3.42
C ALA A 126 6.37 11.41 2.19
N ASN A 127 7.44 12.04 1.70
CA ASN A 127 8.21 11.53 0.56
C ASN A 127 8.87 10.18 0.87
N GLU A 128 9.46 10.02 2.05
CA GLU A 128 10.04 8.74 2.46
C GLU A 128 8.98 7.64 2.52
N LEU A 129 7.83 7.92 3.13
CA LEU A 129 6.75 6.95 3.26
C LEU A 129 6.15 6.56 1.90
N ILE A 130 5.95 7.52 1.00
CA ILE A 130 5.50 7.25 -0.38
C ILE A 130 6.51 6.35 -1.10
N THR A 131 7.80 6.66 -1.02
CA THR A 131 8.87 5.86 -1.65
C THR A 131 8.88 4.43 -1.11
N ASP A 132 8.76 4.25 0.21
CA ASP A 132 8.71 2.94 0.85
C ASP A 132 7.48 2.14 0.39
N ILE A 133 6.30 2.77 0.37
CA ILE A 133 5.05 2.14 -0.07
C ILE A 133 5.15 1.73 -1.55
N ASP A 134 5.59 2.62 -2.43
CA ASP A 134 5.73 2.34 -3.87
C ASP A 134 6.69 1.18 -4.13
N SER A 135 7.82 1.14 -3.41
CA SER A 135 8.78 0.03 -3.48
C SER A 135 8.15 -1.30 -3.10
N HIS A 136 7.40 -1.33 -1.99
CA HIS A 136 6.72 -2.54 -1.56
C HIS A 136 5.54 -2.93 -2.46
N MET A 137 4.85 -1.97 -3.06
CA MET A 137 3.80 -2.25 -4.06
C MET A 137 4.40 -2.92 -5.30
N ALA A 138 5.52 -2.40 -5.80
CA ALA A 138 6.22 -2.99 -6.94
C ALA A 138 6.68 -4.43 -6.65
N GLN A 139 7.25 -4.68 -5.47
CA GLN A 139 7.64 -6.02 -5.03
C GLN A 139 6.46 -7.00 -4.98
N LEU A 140 5.34 -6.58 -4.38
CA LEU A 140 4.13 -7.40 -4.29
C LEU A 140 3.52 -7.69 -5.66
N GLN A 141 3.63 -6.77 -6.60
CA GLN A 141 3.18 -6.99 -7.97
C GLN A 141 4.06 -8.03 -8.67
N GLN A 142 5.38 -7.93 -8.56
CA GLN A 142 6.32 -8.92 -9.11
C GLN A 142 6.09 -10.32 -8.52
N GLU A 143 5.88 -10.42 -7.21
CA GLU A 143 5.57 -11.70 -6.55
C GLU A 143 4.26 -12.32 -7.09
N ARG A 144 3.23 -11.50 -7.34
CA ARG A 144 1.96 -11.97 -7.93
C ARG A 144 2.13 -12.46 -9.35
N GLU A 145 2.86 -11.73 -10.18
CA GLU A 145 3.13 -12.09 -11.57
C GLU A 145 3.93 -13.39 -11.66
N ALA A 146 4.95 -13.56 -10.81
CA ALA A 146 5.74 -14.78 -10.72
C ALA A 146 4.89 -15.99 -10.31
N ASN A 147 4.01 -15.83 -9.31
CA ASN A 147 3.12 -16.90 -8.88
C ASN A 147 2.10 -17.29 -9.97
N GLN A 148 1.55 -16.32 -10.69
CA GLN A 148 0.62 -16.60 -11.80
C GLN A 148 1.31 -17.34 -12.95
N GLN A 149 2.57 -17.05 -13.26
CA GLN A 149 3.35 -17.77 -14.27
C GLN A 149 3.68 -19.21 -13.81
N ALA A 150 3.91 -19.43 -12.52
CA ALA A 150 4.18 -20.75 -11.97
C ALA A 150 2.92 -21.65 -11.94
N GLU A 151 1.73 -21.07 -11.86
CA GLU A 151 0.44 -21.78 -11.83
C GLU A 151 -0.12 -22.08 -13.23
N GLN A 152 0.46 -21.54 -14.32
CA GLN A 152 0.05 -21.90 -15.67
C GLN A 152 0.58 -23.31 -15.99
N PRO A 153 -0.30 -24.32 -16.27
CA PRO A 153 0.15 -25.63 -16.69
C PRO A 153 0.95 -25.46 -17.99
N GLN A 154 2.16 -26.01 -18.05
CA GLN A 154 2.83 -26.22 -19.32
C GLN A 154 1.94 -27.12 -20.16
N GLU A 155 1.23 -26.56 -21.11
CA GLU A 155 0.64 -27.31 -22.21
C GLU A 155 1.80 -28.07 -22.86
N GLN A 156 1.87 -29.36 -22.57
CA GLN A 156 2.81 -30.29 -23.18
C GLN A 156 2.61 -30.19 -24.68
N GLN A 157 3.57 -29.59 -25.38
CA GLN A 157 3.77 -29.81 -26.78
C GLN A 157 4.09 -31.30 -26.94
N THR A 158 3.09 -32.09 -27.24
CA THR A 158 3.27 -33.42 -27.81
C THR A 158 3.96 -33.26 -29.17
N PRO A 159 5.13 -33.84 -29.38
CA PRO A 159 5.69 -33.89 -30.73
C PRO A 159 4.82 -34.86 -31.56
N ASP A 160 4.13 -34.32 -32.54
CA ASP A 160 3.51 -35.09 -33.59
C ASP A 160 4.63 -35.71 -34.46
N GLN A 161 4.93 -36.95 -34.20
CA GLN A 161 5.71 -37.81 -35.06
C GLN A 161 4.93 -39.09 -35.27
N THR A 162 4.16 -39.10 -36.36
CA THR A 162 3.91 -40.38 -37.06
C THR A 162 3.83 -40.11 -38.54
N GLU A 163 4.97 -40.21 -39.19
CA GLU A 163 5.09 -40.48 -40.61
C GLU A 163 4.56 -41.90 -40.86
N ALA A 164 3.55 -42.04 -41.66
CA ALA A 164 3.06 -43.32 -42.19
C ALA A 164 3.46 -43.46 -43.66
N PRO A 165 3.92 -44.64 -44.10
CA PRO A 165 4.50 -44.82 -45.42
C PRO A 165 3.46 -44.93 -46.53
N SER A 166 3.82 -44.32 -47.63
CA SER A 166 3.22 -44.42 -48.99
C SER A 166 3.02 -45.85 -49.43
N LEU A 167 1.83 -46.18 -49.94
CA LEU A 167 1.59 -47.19 -50.93
C LEU A 167 0.63 -46.63 -51.99
N ALA A 168 1.12 -46.60 -53.25
CA ALA A 168 0.47 -46.18 -54.46
C ALA A 168 -0.33 -47.38 -55.13
N PRO A 169 -0.86 -47.23 -56.30
CA PRO A 169 -2.32 -47.21 -56.55
C PRO A 169 -2.79 -48.46 -57.35
N THR A 170 -4.07 -48.75 -57.34
CA THR A 170 -4.70 -49.61 -58.36
C THR A 170 -6.01 -49.04 -58.82
N ALA A 171 -6.18 -49.13 -60.12
CA ALA A 171 -7.14 -48.55 -61.03
C ALA A 171 -8.56 -49.10 -60.91
N GLU A 172 -9.52 -48.25 -61.17
CA GLU A 172 -10.73 -48.26 -61.92
C GLU A 172 -11.70 -49.46 -61.86
N PRO A 173 -13.00 -49.38 -62.26
CA PRO A 173 -13.61 -48.44 -63.18
C PRO A 173 -15.01 -47.83 -62.82
N VAL A 174 -15.33 -46.84 -63.64
CA VAL A 174 -16.55 -46.15 -64.04
C VAL A 174 -17.83 -46.95 -63.96
N VAL A 175 -18.93 -46.41 -63.42
CA VAL A 175 -20.30 -46.56 -63.90
C VAL A 175 -21.06 -45.24 -63.74
N THR A 176 -21.43 -44.71 -64.88
CA THR A 176 -22.36 -43.60 -65.06
C THR A 176 -23.80 -44.13 -64.95
N VAL A 177 -24.66 -43.45 -64.18
CA VAL A 177 -26.13 -43.46 -64.49
C VAL A 177 -26.72 -42.10 -64.19
N LEU A 178 -27.23 -41.50 -65.25
CA LEU A 178 -28.15 -40.38 -65.30
C LEU A 178 -29.52 -40.71 -64.72
N TRP A 179 -30.27 -39.70 -64.32
CA TRP A 179 -31.72 -39.40 -64.51
C TRP A 179 -32.05 -38.35 -63.44
N SER A 180 -32.32 -37.12 -63.75
CA SER A 180 -33.38 -36.31 -64.32
C SER A 180 -34.65 -36.22 -63.49
N GLU A 181 -34.96 -34.96 -63.20
CA GLU A 181 -36.27 -34.28 -63.12
C GLU A 181 -37.33 -34.72 -62.05
N SER A 182 -37.69 -33.86 -61.18
CA SER A 182 -38.88 -32.97 -61.25
C SER A 182 -38.84 -32.00 -60.09
#